data_1761e70a06abd7bec1db82af4f88c365
#
_entry.id   1761e70a06abd7bec1db82af4f88c365
#
_cell.length_a   1.000
_cell.length_b   1.000
_cell.length_c   1.000
_cell.angle_alpha   90.00
_cell.angle_beta   90.00
_cell.angle_gamma   90.00
#
_symmetry.space_group_name_H-M   'P 1'
#
loop_
_entity.id
_entity.type
_entity.pdbx_description
1 polymer ?
#
loop_
_entity_poly.entity_id
_entity_poly.type
_entity_poly.pdbx_seq_one_letter_code
_entity_poly.pdbx_strand_id
1 'polypeptide(L)'
;MTQQFKKEENKASIYRVKLGIKLKEIRLEKGFSIKDIIDMTSISKSSILKIEKGEAKNIDNYVEYAKAVEYPLENLVDFKIKLEPLNQLSIERKEATKLTAKIRKHIVNTAFLIDGKTIAEIRNELIRINQIDSKVKSTDIAGVMRNLADDDVIKKEKLGNKNLYLKI
;
A
#
# COMPACT_ATOMS: atom_id res chain seq x y z
N MET A 1 33.26 14.19 4.36
CA MET A 1 32.64 13.77 3.08
C MET A 1 31.16 14.08 3.15
N THR A 2 30.77 15.19 2.58
CA THR A 2 29.40 15.71 2.61
C THR A 2 28.62 15.08 1.46
N GLN A 3 27.70 14.15 1.75
CA GLN A 3 26.78 13.64 0.73
C GLN A 3 25.81 14.75 0.34
N GLN A 4 25.97 15.27 -0.86
CA GLN A 4 24.98 16.11 -1.52
C GLN A 4 23.75 15.26 -1.79
N PHE A 5 22.69 15.43 -1.00
CA PHE A 5 21.37 15.00 -1.38
C PHE A 5 20.95 15.78 -2.62
N LYS A 6 21.04 15.14 -3.79
CA LYS A 6 20.43 15.64 -5.01
C LYS A 6 18.94 15.82 -4.73
N LYS A 7 18.50 17.07 -4.78
CA LYS A 7 17.10 17.45 -4.82
C LYS A 7 16.52 16.81 -6.08
N GLU A 8 15.88 15.63 -5.93
CA GLU A 8 15.11 15.07 -7.04
C GLU A 8 14.03 16.08 -7.40
N GLU A 9 14.14 16.66 -8.57
CA GLU A 9 13.10 17.47 -9.16
C GLU A 9 11.80 16.68 -9.12
N ASN A 10 10.78 17.29 -8.59
CA ASN A 10 9.47 16.75 -8.25
C ASN A 10 8.71 16.40 -9.55
N LYS A 11 9.20 15.41 -10.28
CA LYS A 11 8.65 14.96 -11.55
C LYS A 11 7.21 14.47 -11.29
N ALA A 12 6.23 15.13 -11.91
CA ALA A 12 4.84 14.72 -11.81
C ALA A 12 4.71 13.23 -12.15
N SER A 13 3.95 12.48 -11.37
CA SER A 13 3.76 11.06 -11.68
C SER A 13 3.06 10.91 -13.04
N ILE A 14 3.44 9.92 -13.82
CA ILE A 14 2.83 9.61 -15.13
C ILE A 14 1.30 9.49 -15.00
N TYR A 15 0.83 8.93 -13.90
CA TYR A 15 -0.60 8.83 -13.59
C TYR A 15 -1.27 10.21 -13.54
N ARG A 16 -0.74 11.14 -12.73
CA ARG A 16 -1.33 12.48 -12.58
C ARG A 16 -1.31 13.27 -13.88
N VAL A 17 -0.25 13.13 -14.66
CA VAL A 17 -0.16 13.79 -15.98
C VAL A 17 -1.25 13.27 -16.91
N LYS A 18 -1.39 11.95 -17.06
CA LYS A 18 -2.44 11.35 -17.91
C LYS A 18 -3.84 11.74 -17.45
N LEU A 19 -4.08 11.67 -16.13
CA LEU A 19 -5.37 12.05 -15.56
C LEU A 19 -5.67 13.53 -15.77
N GLY A 20 -4.72 14.41 -15.53
CA GLY A 20 -4.89 15.85 -15.73
C GLY A 20 -5.21 16.21 -17.17
N ILE A 21 -4.51 15.59 -18.14
CA ILE A 21 -4.79 15.76 -19.57
C ILE A 21 -6.22 15.31 -19.88
N LYS A 22 -6.63 14.12 -19.39
CA LYS A 22 -7.96 13.58 -19.66
C LYS A 22 -9.08 14.46 -19.10
N LEU A 23 -8.93 14.92 -17.85
CA LEU A 23 -9.90 15.84 -17.25
C LEU A 23 -10.03 17.15 -18.03
N LYS A 24 -8.92 17.70 -18.49
CA LYS A 24 -8.89 18.90 -19.35
C LYS A 24 -9.63 18.65 -20.66
N GLU A 25 -9.38 17.53 -21.34
CA GLU A 25 -10.07 17.17 -22.59
C GLU A 25 -11.58 17.14 -22.38
N ILE A 26 -12.06 16.43 -21.36
CA ILE A 26 -13.50 16.32 -21.08
C ILE A 26 -14.12 17.69 -20.73
N ARG A 27 -13.41 18.51 -19.95
CA ARG A 27 -13.84 19.88 -19.68
C ARG A 27 -14.07 20.65 -20.96
N LEU A 28 -13.12 20.59 -21.89
CA LEU A 28 -13.22 21.28 -23.18
C LEU A 28 -14.31 20.71 -24.06
N GLU A 29 -14.48 19.38 -24.11
CA GLU A 29 -15.55 18.69 -24.83
C GLU A 29 -16.95 19.14 -24.35
N LYS A 30 -17.10 19.35 -23.01
CA LYS A 30 -18.34 19.86 -22.41
C LYS A 30 -18.51 21.38 -22.55
N GLY A 31 -17.53 22.08 -23.11
CA GLY A 31 -17.57 23.54 -23.27
C GLY A 31 -17.35 24.33 -21.97
N PHE A 32 -16.90 23.68 -20.89
CA PHE A 32 -16.69 24.34 -19.60
C PHE A 32 -15.40 25.17 -19.58
N SER A 33 -15.49 26.40 -19.08
CA SER A 33 -14.36 27.25 -18.77
C SER A 33 -13.74 26.85 -17.44
N ILE A 34 -12.52 27.32 -17.14
CA ILE A 34 -11.90 27.15 -15.81
C ILE A 34 -12.79 27.77 -14.72
N LYS A 35 -13.48 28.89 -15.02
CA LYS A 35 -14.38 29.53 -14.07
C LYS A 35 -15.54 28.61 -13.69
N ASP A 36 -16.12 27.89 -14.67
CA ASP A 36 -17.20 26.94 -14.40
C ASP A 36 -16.75 25.84 -13.45
N ILE A 37 -15.53 25.31 -13.63
CA ILE A 37 -14.97 24.33 -12.71
C ILE A 37 -14.75 24.92 -11.29
N ILE A 38 -14.29 26.18 -11.19
CA ILE A 38 -14.15 26.85 -9.87
C ILE A 38 -15.52 26.94 -9.20
N ASP A 39 -16.54 27.39 -9.93
CA ASP A 39 -17.88 27.59 -9.41
C ASP A 39 -18.52 26.25 -8.95
N MET A 40 -18.26 25.14 -9.68
CA MET A 40 -18.76 23.81 -9.33
C MET A 40 -17.99 23.11 -8.19
N THR A 41 -16.70 23.41 -8.00
CA THR A 41 -15.84 22.61 -7.11
C THR A 41 -15.25 23.39 -5.95
N SER A 42 -15.29 24.73 -5.99
CA SER A 42 -14.55 25.63 -5.10
C SER A 42 -13.01 25.46 -5.14
N ILE A 43 -12.47 24.74 -6.12
CA ILE A 43 -11.04 24.61 -6.33
C ILE A 43 -10.48 25.89 -6.94
N SER A 44 -9.38 26.43 -6.40
CA SER A 44 -8.77 27.65 -6.91
C SER A 44 -8.28 27.49 -8.36
N LYS A 45 -8.27 28.58 -9.13
CA LYS A 45 -7.74 28.62 -10.51
C LYS A 45 -6.34 28.02 -10.60
N SER A 46 -5.44 28.37 -9.67
CA SER A 46 -4.07 27.87 -9.66
C SER A 46 -4.02 26.36 -9.45
N SER A 47 -4.89 25.82 -8.61
CA SER A 47 -4.99 24.37 -8.36
C SER A 47 -5.54 23.63 -9.58
N ILE A 48 -6.57 24.17 -10.27
CA ILE A 48 -7.10 23.58 -11.51
C ILE A 48 -5.99 23.51 -12.58
N LEU A 49 -5.25 24.59 -12.78
CA LEU A 49 -4.14 24.56 -13.74
C LEU A 49 -3.06 23.55 -13.40
N LYS A 50 -2.74 23.37 -12.10
CA LYS A 50 -1.82 22.33 -11.64
C LYS A 50 -2.39 20.92 -11.82
N ILE A 51 -3.69 20.71 -11.63
CA ILE A 51 -4.36 19.43 -11.91
C ILE A 51 -4.21 19.09 -13.40
N GLU A 52 -4.55 20.00 -14.30
CA GLU A 52 -4.49 19.78 -15.75
C GLU A 52 -3.06 19.47 -16.26
N LYS A 53 -2.03 19.93 -15.52
CA LYS A 53 -0.62 19.60 -15.79
C LYS A 53 -0.11 18.35 -15.05
N GLY A 54 -0.92 17.78 -14.16
CA GLY A 54 -0.50 16.66 -13.29
C GLY A 54 0.44 17.06 -12.15
N GLU A 55 0.58 18.34 -11.85
CA GLU A 55 1.45 18.87 -10.81
C GLU A 55 0.81 18.89 -9.43
N ALA A 56 -0.52 18.89 -9.34
CA ALA A 56 -1.25 18.84 -8.09
C ALA A 56 -1.00 17.49 -7.39
N LYS A 57 -0.80 17.53 -6.07
CA LYS A 57 -0.53 16.32 -5.26
C LYS A 57 -1.77 15.82 -4.53
N ASN A 58 -2.75 16.69 -4.28
CA ASN A 58 -3.98 16.32 -3.59
C ASN A 58 -4.91 15.58 -4.55
N ILE A 59 -5.13 14.29 -4.28
CA ILE A 59 -6.00 13.44 -5.09
C ILE A 59 -7.47 13.85 -5.00
N ASP A 60 -7.92 14.39 -3.86
CA ASP A 60 -9.30 14.82 -3.68
C ASP A 60 -9.69 15.89 -4.69
N ASN A 61 -8.77 16.80 -5.04
CA ASN A 61 -9.01 17.81 -6.07
C ASN A 61 -9.23 17.18 -7.47
N TYR A 62 -8.57 16.07 -7.79
CA TYR A 62 -8.83 15.34 -9.04
C TYR A 62 -10.21 14.68 -9.02
N VAL A 63 -10.60 14.14 -7.86
CA VAL A 63 -11.92 13.51 -7.67
C VAL A 63 -13.02 14.57 -7.82
N GLU A 64 -12.91 15.70 -7.16
CA GLU A 64 -13.90 16.80 -7.29
C GLU A 64 -13.96 17.36 -8.71
N TYR A 65 -12.80 17.49 -9.37
CA TYR A 65 -12.79 17.90 -10.78
C TYR A 65 -13.48 16.83 -11.68
N ALA A 66 -13.20 15.55 -11.46
CA ALA A 66 -13.83 14.46 -12.20
C ALA A 66 -15.35 14.47 -12.05
N LYS A 67 -15.87 14.69 -10.83
CA LYS A 67 -17.30 14.86 -10.58
C LYS A 67 -17.88 16.05 -11.35
N ALA A 68 -17.21 17.20 -11.35
CA ALA A 68 -17.68 18.39 -12.05
C ALA A 68 -17.79 18.19 -13.57
N VAL A 69 -16.91 17.39 -14.17
CA VAL A 69 -16.97 17.05 -15.59
C VAL A 69 -17.68 15.73 -15.87
N GLU A 70 -18.31 15.13 -14.84
CA GLU A 70 -19.03 13.84 -14.93
C GLU A 70 -18.17 12.71 -15.51
N TYR A 71 -16.88 12.69 -15.17
CA TYR A 71 -15.98 11.60 -15.54
C TYR A 71 -16.12 10.46 -14.53
N PRO A 72 -16.49 9.25 -14.97
CA PRO A 72 -16.71 8.13 -14.05
C PRO A 72 -15.48 7.84 -13.19
N LEU A 73 -15.68 7.72 -11.86
CA LEU A 73 -14.55 7.54 -10.93
C LEU A 73 -13.79 6.23 -11.13
N GLU A 74 -14.47 5.18 -11.61
CA GLU A 74 -13.85 3.93 -12.00
C GLU A 74 -12.80 4.10 -13.12
N ASN A 75 -12.99 5.08 -14.00
CA ASN A 75 -12.07 5.37 -15.09
C ASN A 75 -10.81 6.15 -14.62
N LEU A 76 -10.80 6.67 -13.39
CA LEU A 76 -9.63 7.37 -12.85
C LEU A 76 -8.38 6.49 -12.79
N VAL A 77 -8.53 5.17 -12.80
CA VAL A 77 -7.43 4.20 -12.67
C VAL A 77 -7.07 3.48 -13.99
N ASP A 78 -7.84 3.65 -15.07
CA ASP A 78 -7.65 2.93 -16.34
C ASP A 78 -6.69 3.64 -17.29
N PHE A 79 -5.45 3.88 -16.86
CA PHE A 79 -4.42 4.49 -17.72
C PHE A 79 -3.36 3.50 -18.21
N LYS A 80 -3.52 2.18 -17.99
CA LYS A 80 -2.57 1.13 -18.39
C LYS A 80 -1.13 1.48 -18.00
N ILE A 81 -0.95 1.86 -16.73
CA ILE A 81 0.35 2.18 -16.18
C ILE A 81 1.02 0.87 -15.77
N LYS A 82 2.31 0.71 -16.11
CA LYS A 82 3.10 -0.43 -15.68
C LYS A 82 3.15 -0.48 -14.15
N LEU A 83 2.72 -1.61 -13.57
CA LEU A 83 2.69 -1.81 -12.12
C LEU A 83 4.06 -2.29 -11.64
N GLU A 84 4.96 -1.37 -11.42
CA GLU A 84 6.28 -1.64 -10.87
C GLU A 84 6.52 -0.77 -9.63
N PRO A 85 7.05 -1.36 -8.55
CA PRO A 85 7.43 -0.58 -7.39
C PRO A 85 8.62 0.33 -7.74
N LEU A 86 8.72 1.49 -7.11
CA LEU A 86 9.83 2.43 -7.29
C LEU A 86 11.17 1.76 -6.98
N ASN A 87 11.21 0.93 -5.93
CA ASN A 87 12.39 0.19 -5.51
C ASN A 87 12.07 -1.30 -5.39
N GLN A 88 12.96 -2.14 -5.86
CA GLN A 88 12.85 -3.59 -5.69
C GLN A 88 13.23 -3.99 -4.26
N LEU A 89 12.50 -4.96 -3.68
CA LEU A 89 12.92 -5.57 -2.42
C LEU A 89 14.23 -6.36 -2.61
N SER A 90 15.09 -6.36 -1.59
CA SER A 90 16.26 -7.24 -1.58
C SER A 90 15.83 -8.72 -1.63
N ILE A 91 16.77 -9.60 -2.01
CA ILE A 91 16.49 -11.04 -2.09
C ILE A 91 16.06 -11.58 -0.72
N GLU A 92 16.77 -11.18 0.34
CA GLU A 92 16.45 -11.58 1.72
C GLU A 92 15.03 -11.13 2.11
N ARG A 93 14.62 -9.92 1.72
CA ARG A 93 13.27 -9.42 2.01
C ARG A 93 12.21 -10.16 1.21
N LYS A 94 12.48 -10.52 -0.04
CA LYS A 94 11.57 -11.34 -0.86
C LYS A 94 11.36 -12.72 -0.22
N GLU A 95 12.41 -13.36 0.30
CA GLU A 95 12.26 -14.64 1.01
C GLU A 95 11.52 -14.50 2.35
N ALA A 96 11.81 -13.45 3.12
CA ALA A 96 11.08 -13.15 4.34
C ALA A 96 9.59 -12.90 4.11
N THR A 97 9.20 -12.25 3.00
CA THR A 97 7.78 -12.05 2.66
C THR A 97 7.08 -13.37 2.32
N LYS A 98 7.78 -14.34 1.71
CA LYS A 98 7.24 -15.69 1.48
C LYS A 98 6.94 -16.41 2.80
N LEU A 99 7.85 -16.34 3.79
CA LEU A 99 7.61 -16.90 5.12
C LEU A 99 6.42 -16.22 5.81
N THR A 100 6.34 -14.89 5.75
CA THR A 100 5.20 -14.14 6.29
C THR A 100 3.88 -14.57 5.66
N ALA A 101 3.83 -14.73 4.34
CA ALA A 101 2.63 -15.19 3.64
C ALA A 101 2.19 -16.60 4.08
N LYS A 102 3.13 -17.53 4.26
CA LYS A 102 2.86 -18.87 4.78
C LYS A 102 2.30 -18.84 6.20
N ILE A 103 2.93 -18.07 7.09
CA ILE A 103 2.47 -17.90 8.48
C ILE A 103 1.06 -17.30 8.51
N ARG A 104 0.80 -16.24 7.74
CA ARG A 104 -0.55 -15.66 7.66
C ARG A 104 -1.59 -16.68 7.19
N LYS A 105 -1.30 -17.37 6.09
CA LYS A 105 -2.23 -18.33 5.49
C LYS A 105 -2.56 -19.51 6.40
N HIS A 106 -1.54 -20.10 7.03
CA HIS A 106 -1.66 -21.41 7.68
C HIS A 106 -1.71 -21.35 9.22
N ILE A 107 -1.39 -20.21 9.81
CA ILE A 107 -1.40 -20.01 11.27
C ILE A 107 -2.41 -18.93 11.65
N VAL A 108 -2.24 -17.70 11.13
CA VAL A 108 -3.06 -16.55 11.56
C VAL A 108 -4.50 -16.66 11.08
N ASN A 109 -4.70 -17.00 9.80
CA ASN A 109 -6.03 -17.09 9.18
C ASN A 109 -6.79 -18.38 9.53
N THR A 110 -6.27 -19.16 10.48
CA THR A 110 -6.90 -20.40 10.98
C THR A 110 -7.33 -20.27 12.43
N ALA A 111 -7.88 -21.33 13.01
CA ALA A 111 -8.20 -21.41 14.42
C ALA A 111 -6.97 -21.67 15.32
N PHE A 112 -5.79 -21.87 14.75
CA PHE A 112 -4.62 -22.35 15.48
C PHE A 112 -4.18 -21.43 16.63
N LEU A 113 -4.38 -20.11 16.51
CA LEU A 113 -3.98 -19.13 17.53
C LEU A 113 -5.07 -18.82 18.58
N ILE A 114 -6.23 -19.48 18.56
CA ILE A 114 -7.33 -19.16 19.49
C ILE A 114 -6.89 -19.29 20.96
N ASP A 115 -6.19 -20.38 21.29
CA ASP A 115 -5.75 -20.67 22.67
C ASP A 115 -4.35 -20.12 22.99
N GLY A 116 -3.82 -19.28 22.13
CA GLY A 116 -2.45 -18.78 22.24
C GLY A 116 -1.40 -19.84 21.94
N LYS A 117 -0.41 -19.50 21.14
CA LYS A 117 0.69 -20.43 20.78
C LYS A 117 2.05 -19.76 20.92
N THR A 118 3.02 -20.53 21.33
CA THR A 118 4.42 -20.14 21.37
C THR A 118 5.06 -20.25 19.98
N ILE A 119 6.23 -19.62 19.80
CA ILE A 119 7.01 -19.75 18.56
C ILE A 119 7.38 -21.20 18.24
N ALA A 120 7.68 -22.01 19.27
CA ALA A 120 8.01 -23.43 19.09
C ALA A 120 6.82 -24.22 18.53
N GLU A 121 5.62 -24.01 19.06
CA GLU A 121 4.38 -24.65 18.59
C GLU A 121 4.04 -24.21 17.16
N ILE A 122 4.16 -22.92 16.87
CA ILE A 122 3.92 -22.38 15.52
C ILE A 122 4.90 -23.00 14.51
N ARG A 123 6.18 -23.08 14.88
CA ARG A 123 7.20 -23.71 14.03
C ARG A 123 6.90 -25.18 13.77
N ASN A 124 6.60 -25.93 14.83
CA ASN A 124 6.30 -27.35 14.72
C ASN A 124 5.06 -27.60 13.86
N GLU A 125 4.03 -26.77 13.97
CA GLU A 125 2.85 -26.87 13.14
C GLU A 125 3.16 -26.60 11.67
N LEU A 126 3.94 -25.57 11.37
CA LEU A 126 4.35 -25.27 9.97
C LEU A 126 5.19 -26.38 9.35
N ILE A 127 6.03 -27.05 10.13
CA ILE A 127 6.79 -28.24 9.70
C ILE A 127 5.82 -29.41 9.48
N ARG A 128 4.93 -29.69 10.43
CA ARG A 128 3.94 -30.78 10.37
C ARG A 128 3.10 -30.72 9.10
N ILE A 129 2.69 -29.51 8.69
CA ILE A 129 1.89 -29.29 7.47
C ILE A 129 2.76 -29.06 6.22
N ASN A 130 4.05 -29.34 6.27
CA ASN A 130 5.01 -29.21 5.16
C ASN A 130 5.08 -27.81 4.52
N GLN A 131 4.85 -26.73 5.29
CA GLN A 131 4.93 -25.37 4.78
C GLN A 131 6.34 -24.76 4.91
N ILE A 132 7.13 -25.25 5.83
CA ILE A 132 8.52 -24.83 6.01
C ILE A 132 9.44 -26.06 6.19
N ASP A 133 10.70 -25.89 5.83
CA ASP A 133 11.76 -26.85 6.10
C ASP A 133 12.21 -26.76 7.57
N SER A 134 12.72 -27.85 8.13
CA SER A 134 13.29 -27.92 9.49
C SER A 134 14.49 -26.99 9.69
N LYS A 135 15.13 -26.51 8.61
CA LYS A 135 16.22 -25.53 8.62
C LYS A 135 15.76 -24.12 8.96
N VAL A 136 14.46 -23.79 8.79
CA VAL A 136 13.92 -22.47 9.15
C VAL A 136 14.06 -22.27 10.65
N LYS A 137 14.74 -21.18 11.04
CA LYS A 137 15.03 -20.89 12.44
C LYS A 137 13.81 -20.33 13.17
N SER A 138 13.70 -20.65 14.46
CA SER A 138 12.67 -20.07 15.32
C SER A 138 12.76 -18.55 15.40
N THR A 139 13.96 -17.98 15.25
CA THR A 139 14.20 -16.53 15.23
C THR A 139 13.52 -15.83 14.04
N ASP A 140 13.48 -16.49 12.89
CA ASP A 140 12.86 -15.93 11.68
C ASP A 140 11.34 -15.87 11.85
N ILE A 141 10.77 -16.95 12.41
CA ILE A 141 9.33 -17.00 12.74
C ILE A 141 9.00 -15.98 13.83
N ALA A 142 9.85 -15.85 14.87
CA ALA A 142 9.67 -14.87 15.94
C ALA A 142 9.68 -13.42 15.40
N GLY A 143 10.54 -13.14 14.43
CA GLY A 143 10.57 -11.84 13.73
C GLY A 143 9.24 -11.55 13.02
N VAL A 144 8.74 -12.52 12.25
CA VAL A 144 7.45 -12.38 11.57
C VAL A 144 6.29 -12.19 12.54
N MET A 145 6.21 -13.02 13.59
CA MET A 145 5.12 -12.94 14.58
C MET A 145 5.15 -11.62 15.37
N ARG A 146 6.35 -11.09 15.64
CA ARG A 146 6.49 -9.77 16.26
C ARG A 146 5.94 -8.67 15.34
N ASN A 147 6.36 -8.65 14.08
CA ASN A 147 5.87 -7.65 13.13
C ASN A 147 4.34 -7.72 12.96
N LEU A 148 3.77 -8.93 12.90
CA LEU A 148 2.31 -9.09 12.82
C LEU A 148 1.60 -8.61 14.10
N ALA A 149 2.23 -8.70 15.26
CA ALA A 149 1.70 -8.15 16.50
C ALA A 149 1.84 -6.62 16.56
N ASP A 150 2.96 -6.08 16.06
CA ASP A 150 3.19 -4.63 15.97
C ASP A 150 2.25 -3.96 14.93
N ASP A 151 1.79 -4.74 13.93
CA ASP A 151 0.79 -4.34 12.92
C ASP A 151 -0.67 -4.62 13.36
N ASP A 152 -0.93 -4.96 14.63
CA ASP A 152 -2.24 -5.29 15.19
C ASP A 152 -3.01 -6.40 14.43
N VAL A 153 -2.29 -7.31 13.76
CA VAL A 153 -2.87 -8.47 13.07
C VAL A 153 -3.15 -9.63 14.03
N ILE A 154 -2.35 -9.73 15.09
CA ILE A 154 -2.43 -10.72 16.16
C ILE A 154 -2.09 -10.06 17.49
N LYS A 155 -2.52 -10.68 18.61
CA LYS A 155 -2.17 -10.23 19.95
C LYS A 155 -0.94 -10.98 20.46
N LYS A 156 -0.09 -10.28 21.23
CA LYS A 156 1.06 -10.87 21.93
C LYS A 156 0.90 -10.69 23.42
N GLU A 157 0.98 -11.80 24.17
CA GLU A 157 0.94 -11.82 25.62
C GLU A 157 2.19 -12.50 26.19
N LYS A 158 2.52 -12.21 27.47
CA LYS A 158 3.59 -12.90 28.19
C LYS A 158 3.02 -14.00 29.07
N LEU A 159 3.61 -15.21 28.95
CA LEU A 159 3.39 -16.30 29.88
C LEU A 159 4.75 -16.72 30.49
N GLY A 160 5.07 -16.21 31.68
CA GLY A 160 6.41 -16.36 32.26
C GLY A 160 7.48 -15.77 31.35
N ASN A 161 8.48 -16.58 30.98
CA ASN A 161 9.57 -16.17 30.08
C ASN A 161 9.27 -16.35 28.58
N LYS A 162 8.06 -16.79 28.20
CA LYS A 162 7.66 -17.03 26.82
C LYS A 162 6.64 -16.01 26.36
N ASN A 163 6.66 -15.70 25.07
CA ASN A 163 5.58 -14.95 24.43
C ASN A 163 4.56 -15.93 23.86
N LEU A 164 3.29 -15.66 24.08
CA LEU A 164 2.16 -16.29 23.43
C LEU A 164 1.61 -15.35 22.37
N TYR A 165 1.21 -15.92 21.26
CA TYR A 165 0.57 -15.20 20.15
C TYR A 165 -0.86 -15.73 19.99
N LEU A 166 -1.82 -14.79 19.99
CA LEU A 166 -3.24 -15.08 19.97
C LEU A 166 -3.90 -14.42 18.76
N LYS A 167 -5.00 -14.99 18.35
CA LYS A 167 -5.88 -14.38 17.35
C LYS A 167 -6.61 -13.19 17.98
N ILE A 168 -6.78 -12.10 17.24
CA ILE A 168 -7.66 -10.98 17.57
C ILE A 168 -9.09 -11.33 17.20
#